data_1f60812aca9af4f362034f36196e3594
#
_entry.id   1f60812aca9af4f362034f36196e3594
#
_cell.length_a   1.000
_cell.length_b   1.000
_cell.length_c   1.000
_cell.angle_alpha   90.00
_cell.angle_beta   90.00
_cell.angle_gamma   90.00
#
_symmetry.space_group_name_H-M   'P 1'
#
loop_
_entity.id
_entity.type
_entity.pdbx_description
1 polymer ?
#
loop_
_entity_poly.entity_id
_entity_poly.type
_entity_poly.pdbx_seq_one_letter_code
_entity_poly.pdbx_strand_id
1 'polypeptide(L)'
;MYAEPVNPKNQRLDTADALTLMRVPPKFDVTEWPRQVEAFLQATEKPLHRAILKNYLRHLLLEVAGYWDRIIVPELTVDEPEYRVGDRGTVHVLSGRAAVEGFYRQTFETRQNVMGARTMNMGVEDYGVTTEAVWTHVVPGACLQDHPVDADPQAWYLMNHHLLQIFTYTRDAQPKLISERIYDDPQSYSYEKLAPADVVTPEMARAQLAPFLARATLA
;
A
#
# COMPACT_ATOMS: atom_id res chain seq x y z
N MET A 1 25.37 28.45 -17.64
CA MET A 1 24.07 29.05 -17.31
C MET A 1 23.03 28.11 -17.86
N TYR A 2 22.60 27.17 -17.06
CA TYR A 2 21.61 26.12 -17.44
C TYR A 2 20.28 26.51 -16.78
N ALA A 3 19.34 26.97 -17.59
CA ALA A 3 17.95 27.06 -17.18
C ALA A 3 17.27 25.78 -17.62
N GLU A 4 16.97 24.91 -16.70
CA GLU A 4 16.12 23.74 -16.95
C GLU A 4 14.67 24.17 -17.09
N PRO A 5 13.91 23.55 -18.03
CA PRO A 5 12.48 23.81 -18.14
C PRO A 5 11.76 23.20 -16.92
N VAL A 6 11.13 24.06 -16.14
CA VAL A 6 10.23 23.65 -15.05
C VAL A 6 9.07 22.85 -15.67
N ASN A 7 8.97 21.58 -15.31
CA ASN A 7 7.85 20.73 -15.68
C ASN A 7 6.55 21.30 -15.04
N PRO A 8 5.57 21.78 -15.83
CA PRO A 8 4.37 22.42 -15.28
C PRO A 8 3.41 21.47 -14.56
N LYS A 9 3.76 20.18 -14.41
CA LYS A 9 2.94 19.17 -13.71
C LYS A 9 3.33 18.98 -12.24
N ASN A 10 4.35 19.63 -11.71
CA ASN A 10 4.60 19.73 -10.29
C ASN A 10 3.71 20.84 -9.69
N GLN A 11 2.42 20.61 -9.60
CA GLN A 11 1.59 21.41 -8.71
C GLN A 11 2.06 21.14 -7.26
N ARG A 12 2.64 22.16 -6.61
CA ARG A 12 2.78 22.15 -5.15
C ARG A 12 1.37 21.92 -4.60
N LEU A 13 1.20 20.83 -3.87
CA LEU A 13 0.02 20.66 -3.04
C LEU A 13 -0.09 21.88 -2.13
N ASP A 14 -1.20 22.58 -2.23
CA ASP A 14 -1.53 23.63 -1.30
C ASP A 14 -1.59 23.01 0.11
N THR A 15 -1.07 23.70 1.13
CA THR A 15 -1.13 23.21 2.52
C THR A 15 -2.57 22.90 2.97
N ALA A 16 -3.56 23.57 2.37
CA ALA A 16 -4.98 23.26 2.54
C ALA A 16 -5.36 21.89 1.99
N ASP A 17 -4.77 21.44 0.87
CA ASP A 17 -5.01 20.13 0.28
C ASP A 17 -4.35 19.02 1.10
N ALA A 18 -3.14 19.25 1.64
CA ALA A 18 -2.47 18.33 2.56
C ALA A 18 -3.26 18.13 3.87
N LEU A 19 -3.87 19.21 4.42
CA LEU A 19 -4.75 19.11 5.58
C LEU A 19 -6.11 18.45 5.24
N THR A 20 -6.56 18.54 4.00
CA THR A 20 -7.77 17.84 3.52
C THR A 20 -7.50 16.34 3.37
N LEU A 21 -6.27 15.92 3.01
CA LEU A 21 -5.84 14.52 3.00
C LEU A 21 -5.87 13.87 4.40
N MET A 22 -5.83 14.65 5.47
CA MET A 22 -5.93 14.17 6.87
C MET A 22 -7.37 13.97 7.34
N ARG A 23 -8.39 14.32 6.54
CA ARG A 23 -9.79 14.01 6.88
C ARG A 23 -10.13 12.60 6.43
N VAL A 24 -10.19 11.71 7.42
CA VAL A 24 -10.66 10.34 7.25
C VAL A 24 -12.06 10.35 6.65
N PRO A 25 -12.28 9.66 5.53
CA PRO A 25 -13.64 9.49 5.01
C PRO A 25 -14.51 8.70 6.00
N PRO A 26 -15.79 9.01 6.09
CA PRO A 26 -16.72 8.31 7.00
C PRO A 26 -16.90 6.82 6.66
N LYS A 27 -16.47 6.38 5.50
CA LYS A 27 -16.51 4.97 5.08
C LYS A 27 -15.25 4.63 4.30
N PHE A 28 -14.72 3.44 4.54
CA PHE A 28 -13.58 2.89 3.81
C PHE A 28 -14.06 2.10 2.59
N ASP A 29 -13.57 2.46 1.40
CA ASP A 29 -13.77 1.71 0.16
C ASP A 29 -12.43 1.13 -0.31
N VAL A 30 -12.25 -0.16 -0.12
CA VAL A 30 -11.04 -0.89 -0.51
C VAL A 30 -10.77 -0.86 -2.02
N THR A 31 -11.74 -0.45 -2.83
CA THR A 31 -11.61 -0.38 -4.30
C THR A 31 -11.15 1.00 -4.82
N GLU A 32 -10.98 2.00 -3.96
CA GLU A 32 -10.53 3.34 -4.38
C GLU A 32 -9.08 3.32 -4.85
N TRP A 33 -8.17 2.73 -4.09
CA TRP A 33 -6.75 2.74 -4.43
C TRP A 33 -6.42 1.97 -5.73
N PRO A 34 -6.99 0.75 -6.04
CA PRO A 34 -6.65 0.08 -7.28
C PRO A 34 -7.15 0.84 -8.51
N ARG A 35 -8.26 1.58 -8.43
CA ARG A 35 -8.72 2.46 -9.51
C ARG A 35 -7.71 3.57 -9.81
N GLN A 36 -7.08 4.13 -8.79
CA GLN A 36 -6.05 5.17 -8.96
C GLN A 36 -4.81 4.60 -9.64
N VAL A 37 -4.34 3.42 -9.22
CA VAL A 37 -3.19 2.74 -9.84
C VAL A 37 -3.51 2.35 -11.30
N GLU A 38 -4.70 1.81 -11.58
CA GLU A 38 -5.14 1.51 -12.95
C GLU A 38 -5.15 2.78 -13.84
N ALA A 39 -5.67 3.89 -13.33
CA ALA A 39 -5.68 5.17 -14.05
C ALA A 39 -4.26 5.68 -14.34
N PHE A 40 -3.36 5.60 -13.36
CA PHE A 40 -1.96 5.99 -13.52
C PHE A 40 -1.23 5.08 -14.52
N LEU A 41 -1.47 3.76 -14.46
CA LEU A 41 -0.96 2.79 -15.43
C LEU A 41 -1.44 3.09 -16.86
N GLN A 42 -2.70 3.47 -17.03
CA GLN A 42 -3.25 3.85 -18.34
C GLN A 42 -2.58 5.10 -18.90
N ALA A 43 -2.28 6.09 -18.07
CA ALA A 43 -1.61 7.33 -18.45
C ALA A 43 -0.09 7.18 -18.66
N THR A 44 0.50 6.05 -18.27
CA THR A 44 1.94 5.79 -18.36
C THR A 44 2.29 5.21 -19.74
N GLU A 45 3.23 5.83 -20.48
CA GLU A 45 3.60 5.41 -21.83
C GLU A 45 4.79 4.46 -21.89
N LYS A 46 5.83 4.70 -21.03
CA LYS A 46 7.10 3.96 -21.07
C LYS A 46 6.87 2.47 -20.71
N PRO A 47 7.29 1.53 -21.59
CA PRO A 47 7.02 0.10 -21.39
C PRO A 47 7.54 -0.47 -20.06
N LEU A 48 8.76 -0.09 -19.64
CA LEU A 48 9.33 -0.52 -18.36
C LEU A 48 8.48 -0.03 -17.19
N HIS A 49 8.06 1.25 -17.20
CA HIS A 49 7.23 1.83 -16.14
C HIS A 49 5.86 1.14 -16.07
N ARG A 50 5.26 0.83 -17.22
CA ARG A 50 4.01 0.06 -17.29
C ARG A 50 4.17 -1.34 -16.69
N ALA A 51 5.27 -2.02 -16.98
CA ALA A 51 5.56 -3.35 -16.44
C ALA A 51 5.77 -3.31 -14.92
N ILE A 52 6.50 -2.31 -14.42
CA ILE A 52 6.66 -2.06 -12.97
C ILE A 52 5.30 -1.82 -12.31
N LEU A 53 4.47 -0.94 -12.87
CA LEU A 53 3.15 -0.63 -12.31
C LEU A 53 2.19 -1.84 -12.33
N LYS A 54 2.27 -2.71 -13.32
CA LYS A 54 1.50 -3.96 -13.35
C LYS A 54 1.90 -4.89 -12.21
N ASN A 55 3.21 -5.05 -11.96
CA ASN A 55 3.70 -5.85 -10.84
C ASN A 55 3.25 -5.22 -9.51
N TYR A 56 3.46 -3.92 -9.32
CA TYR A 56 3.03 -3.17 -8.14
C TYR A 56 1.53 -3.35 -7.85
N LEU A 57 0.66 -3.13 -8.85
CA LEU A 57 -0.78 -3.30 -8.71
C LEU A 57 -1.14 -4.74 -8.29
N ARG A 58 -0.53 -5.74 -8.98
CA ARG A 58 -0.80 -7.13 -8.67
C ARG A 58 -0.33 -7.51 -7.28
N HIS A 59 0.85 -7.05 -6.86
CA HIS A 59 1.39 -7.25 -5.51
C HIS A 59 0.41 -6.76 -4.44
N LEU A 60 0.02 -5.50 -4.48
CA LEU A 60 -0.90 -4.92 -3.51
C LEU A 60 -2.28 -5.59 -3.54
N LEU A 61 -2.81 -5.95 -4.71
CA LEU A 61 -4.07 -6.65 -4.81
C LEU A 61 -4.02 -8.03 -4.13
N LEU A 62 -2.92 -8.77 -4.28
CA LEU A 62 -2.73 -10.06 -3.62
C LEU A 62 -2.64 -9.90 -2.11
N GLU A 63 -1.91 -8.89 -1.63
CA GLU A 63 -1.74 -8.58 -0.22
C GLU A 63 -3.08 -8.25 0.43
N VAL A 64 -3.80 -7.25 -0.09
CA VAL A 64 -5.07 -6.79 0.50
C VAL A 64 -6.17 -7.82 0.36
N ALA A 65 -6.18 -8.63 -0.70
CA ALA A 65 -7.10 -9.75 -0.85
C ALA A 65 -6.71 -10.99 0.00
N GLY A 66 -5.54 -10.97 0.68
CA GLY A 66 -5.09 -12.03 1.58
C GLY A 66 -4.60 -13.29 0.86
N TYR A 67 -4.01 -13.15 -0.33
CA TYR A 67 -3.32 -14.22 -1.04
C TYR A 67 -1.82 -14.17 -0.75
N TRP A 68 -1.46 -14.19 0.54
CA TRP A 68 -0.08 -14.01 1.01
C TRP A 68 0.91 -15.00 0.37
N ASP A 69 0.47 -16.24 0.08
CA ASP A 69 1.25 -17.31 -0.55
C ASP A 69 1.55 -17.08 -2.05
N ARG A 70 1.00 -16.02 -2.65
CA ARG A 70 1.16 -15.67 -4.07
C ARG A 70 1.94 -14.38 -4.30
N ILE A 71 2.40 -13.72 -3.24
CA ILE A 71 3.11 -12.43 -3.33
C ILE A 71 4.58 -12.68 -3.65
N ILE A 72 5.24 -13.56 -2.88
CA ILE A 72 6.67 -13.84 -3.03
C ILE A 72 6.85 -15.06 -3.95
N VAL A 73 6.52 -14.86 -5.21
CA VAL A 73 6.70 -15.88 -6.26
C VAL A 73 7.72 -15.39 -7.30
N PRO A 74 8.42 -16.30 -8.02
CA PRO A 74 9.50 -15.92 -8.96
C PRO A 74 9.09 -14.95 -10.06
N GLU A 75 7.81 -14.88 -10.39
CA GLU A 75 7.26 -13.97 -11.41
C GLU A 75 7.12 -12.54 -10.90
N LEU A 76 6.96 -12.34 -9.60
CA LEU A 76 6.71 -11.04 -8.98
C LEU A 76 7.90 -10.49 -8.23
N THR A 77 8.68 -11.36 -7.58
CA THR A 77 9.68 -10.96 -6.59
C THR A 77 10.99 -11.69 -6.86
N VAL A 78 12.12 -11.05 -6.57
CA VAL A 78 13.46 -11.69 -6.59
C VAL A 78 13.56 -12.78 -5.50
N ASP A 79 14.56 -13.63 -5.60
CA ASP A 79 14.73 -14.76 -4.66
C ASP A 79 15.05 -14.28 -3.23
N GLU A 80 15.82 -13.19 -3.10
CA GLU A 80 16.26 -12.63 -1.83
C GLU A 80 15.76 -11.17 -1.70
N PRO A 81 14.45 -10.93 -1.42
CA PRO A 81 13.91 -9.58 -1.20
C PRO A 81 14.37 -9.03 0.15
N GLU A 82 14.50 -7.69 0.24
CA GLU A 82 14.73 -6.99 1.50
C GLU A 82 13.64 -5.94 1.71
N TYR A 83 12.93 -6.02 2.83
CA TYR A 83 11.91 -5.04 3.19
C TYR A 83 12.32 -4.25 4.43
N ARG A 84 11.94 -2.98 4.45
CA ARG A 84 12.09 -2.08 5.59
C ARG A 84 10.73 -1.48 5.89
N VAL A 85 10.12 -1.94 6.97
CA VAL A 85 8.76 -1.54 7.34
C VAL A 85 8.83 -0.67 8.58
N GLY A 86 8.49 0.61 8.41
CA GLY A 86 8.31 1.56 9.50
C GLY A 86 6.99 1.30 10.24
N ASP A 87 7.06 1.28 11.55
CA ASP A 87 5.92 1.21 12.44
C ASP A 87 6.18 2.06 13.68
N ARG A 88 5.46 3.16 13.81
CA ARG A 88 5.51 4.11 14.96
C ARG A 88 6.94 4.50 15.37
N GLY A 89 7.76 4.82 14.36
CA GLY A 89 9.16 5.21 14.55
C GLY A 89 10.15 4.07 14.72
N THR A 90 9.69 2.81 14.71
CA THR A 90 10.55 1.63 14.65
C THR A 90 10.65 1.14 13.21
N VAL A 91 11.84 0.71 12.78
CA VAL A 91 12.02 0.11 11.44
C VAL A 91 12.33 -1.37 11.59
N HIS A 92 11.46 -2.20 11.05
CA HIS A 92 11.65 -3.65 10.95
C HIS A 92 12.35 -3.98 9.64
N VAL A 93 13.47 -4.69 9.70
CA VAL A 93 14.20 -5.16 8.52
C VAL A 93 13.91 -6.64 8.32
N LEU A 94 13.32 -6.96 7.17
CA LEU A 94 12.97 -8.33 6.78
C LEU A 94 13.88 -8.73 5.61
N SER A 95 14.79 -9.66 5.83
CA SER A 95 15.76 -10.07 4.82
C SER A 95 15.50 -11.50 4.35
N GLY A 96 15.38 -11.66 3.04
CA GLY A 96 15.15 -12.93 2.39
C GLY A 96 13.68 -13.38 2.36
N ARG A 97 13.40 -14.32 1.49
CA ARG A 97 12.05 -14.84 1.20
C ARG A 97 11.29 -15.24 2.46
N ALA A 98 11.88 -16.05 3.32
CA ALA A 98 11.20 -16.61 4.49
C ALA A 98 10.71 -15.53 5.48
N ALA A 99 11.52 -14.48 5.69
CA ALA A 99 11.17 -13.37 6.58
C ALA A 99 9.98 -12.56 6.00
N VAL A 100 10.02 -12.28 4.69
CA VAL A 100 8.97 -11.52 4.01
C VAL A 100 7.67 -12.32 3.90
N GLU A 101 7.73 -13.60 3.57
CA GLU A 101 6.54 -14.49 3.58
C GLU A 101 5.93 -14.59 4.99
N GLY A 102 6.78 -14.67 6.02
CA GLY A 102 6.34 -14.67 7.42
C GLY A 102 5.57 -13.40 7.79
N PHE A 103 6.02 -12.25 7.34
CA PHE A 103 5.36 -10.95 7.53
C PHE A 103 3.96 -10.93 6.90
N TYR A 104 3.82 -11.29 5.61
CA TYR A 104 2.51 -11.31 4.95
C TYR A 104 1.56 -12.35 5.56
N ARG A 105 2.08 -13.52 5.90
CA ARG A 105 1.28 -14.54 6.59
C ARG A 105 0.75 -14.04 7.93
N GLN A 106 1.61 -13.41 8.75
CA GLN A 106 1.21 -12.84 10.04
C GLN A 106 0.15 -11.74 9.85
N THR A 107 0.34 -10.82 8.92
CA THR A 107 -0.63 -9.75 8.59
C THR A 107 -1.99 -10.34 8.22
N PHE A 108 -2.01 -11.42 7.44
CA PHE A 108 -3.25 -12.12 7.08
C PHE A 108 -3.87 -12.86 8.28
N GLU A 109 -3.09 -13.65 9.03
CA GLU A 109 -3.57 -14.43 10.18
C GLU A 109 -4.14 -13.53 11.28
N THR A 110 -3.58 -12.35 11.46
CA THR A 110 -4.07 -11.34 12.42
C THR A 110 -5.15 -10.42 11.82
N ARG A 111 -5.59 -10.68 10.57
CA ARG A 111 -6.66 -9.94 9.86
C ARG A 111 -6.36 -8.45 9.66
N GLN A 112 -5.09 -8.07 9.51
CA GLN A 112 -4.62 -6.70 9.30
C GLN A 112 -4.38 -6.36 7.82
N ASN A 113 -4.71 -7.27 6.90
CA ASN A 113 -4.47 -7.11 5.46
C ASN A 113 -5.46 -6.18 4.74
N VAL A 114 -6.52 -5.72 5.42
CA VAL A 114 -7.50 -4.82 4.79
C VAL A 114 -7.02 -3.38 4.92
N MET A 115 -6.52 -2.83 3.80
CA MET A 115 -5.95 -1.49 3.77
C MET A 115 -6.09 -0.83 2.40
N GLY A 116 -5.86 0.48 2.36
CA GLY A 116 -5.84 1.26 1.13
C GLY A 116 -5.66 2.74 1.38
N ALA A 117 -5.58 3.51 0.30
CA ALA A 117 -5.50 4.95 0.34
C ALA A 117 -6.62 5.56 -0.51
N ARG A 118 -7.29 6.60 0.01
CA ARG A 118 -8.33 7.31 -0.73
C ARG A 118 -7.76 8.15 -1.85
N THR A 119 -6.67 8.85 -1.56
CA THR A 119 -5.89 9.61 -2.54
C THR A 119 -4.42 9.27 -2.35
N MET A 120 -3.70 9.15 -3.44
CA MET A 120 -2.30 8.74 -3.42
C MET A 120 -1.51 9.55 -4.44
N ASN A 121 -0.47 10.23 -3.98
CA ASN A 121 0.56 10.78 -4.85
C ASN A 121 1.44 9.63 -5.31
N MET A 122 1.61 9.47 -6.62
CA MET A 122 2.35 8.34 -7.18
C MET A 122 3.34 8.81 -8.24
N GLY A 123 4.56 8.28 -8.18
CA GLY A 123 5.59 8.41 -9.20
C GLY A 123 6.12 7.04 -9.62
N VAL A 124 6.50 6.91 -10.90
CA VAL A 124 7.19 5.72 -11.42
C VAL A 124 8.44 6.14 -12.17
N GLU A 125 9.54 5.48 -11.85
CA GLU A 125 10.87 5.67 -12.45
C GLU A 125 11.47 4.31 -12.82
N ASP A 126 12.62 4.31 -13.51
CA ASP A 126 13.29 3.07 -13.92
C ASP A 126 13.70 2.16 -12.76
N TYR A 127 13.80 2.72 -11.55
CA TYR A 127 14.12 1.96 -10.35
C TYR A 127 12.89 1.41 -9.63
N GLY A 128 11.68 1.96 -9.89
CA GLY A 128 10.49 1.52 -9.16
C GLY A 128 9.38 2.55 -9.01
N VAL A 129 8.57 2.34 -7.98
CA VAL A 129 7.40 3.17 -7.64
C VAL A 129 7.64 3.87 -6.31
N THR A 130 7.27 5.14 -6.25
CA THR A 130 7.19 5.91 -5.01
C THR A 130 5.76 6.36 -4.80
N THR A 131 5.23 6.19 -3.60
CA THR A 131 3.90 6.67 -3.23
C THR A 131 3.93 7.41 -1.91
N GLU A 132 3.10 8.43 -1.80
CA GLU A 132 2.82 9.17 -0.58
C GLU A 132 1.31 9.26 -0.40
N ALA A 133 0.82 8.84 0.76
CA ALA A 133 -0.62 8.81 1.03
C ALA A 133 -0.91 8.75 2.54
N VAL A 134 -2.14 9.11 2.90
CA VAL A 134 -2.73 8.63 4.15
C VAL A 134 -3.29 7.23 3.88
N TRP A 135 -2.64 6.23 4.47
CA TRP A 135 -3.11 4.86 4.43
C TRP A 135 -4.11 4.60 5.53
N THR A 136 -5.16 3.93 5.15
CA THR A 136 -6.27 3.53 6.02
C THR A 136 -6.26 2.02 6.14
N HIS A 137 -6.27 1.52 7.37
CA HIS A 137 -6.36 0.09 7.68
C HIS A 137 -7.63 -0.20 8.45
N VAL A 138 -8.31 -1.30 8.12
CA VAL A 138 -9.41 -1.84 8.94
C VAL A 138 -8.84 -2.97 9.77
N VAL A 139 -8.67 -2.74 11.06
CA VAL A 139 -7.95 -3.66 11.96
C VAL A 139 -8.79 -4.09 13.16
N PRO A 140 -8.61 -5.33 13.65
CA PRO A 140 -9.18 -5.74 14.94
C PRO A 140 -8.60 -4.92 16.09
N GLY A 141 -9.42 -4.53 17.07
CA GLY A 141 -8.94 -3.82 18.25
C GLY A 141 -7.92 -4.62 19.08
N ALA A 142 -7.95 -5.95 18.99
CA ALA A 142 -6.93 -6.81 19.58
C ALA A 142 -5.51 -6.54 19.05
N CYS A 143 -5.38 -6.02 17.82
CA CYS A 143 -4.09 -5.65 17.22
C CYS A 143 -3.60 -4.26 17.65
N LEU A 144 -4.40 -3.49 18.38
CA LEU A 144 -4.11 -2.13 18.81
C LEU A 144 -3.70 -2.00 20.27
N GLN A 145 -3.41 -3.13 20.97
CA GLN A 145 -3.14 -3.10 22.41
C GLN A 145 -1.86 -2.34 22.77
N ASP A 146 -0.88 -2.29 21.84
CA ASP A 146 0.37 -1.54 22.02
C ASP A 146 0.32 -0.14 21.37
N HIS A 147 -0.84 0.27 20.83
CA HIS A 147 -1.06 1.58 20.26
C HIS A 147 -1.54 2.58 21.32
N PRO A 148 -1.32 3.90 21.12
CA PRO A 148 -1.75 4.93 22.07
C PRO A 148 -3.26 5.22 21.99
N VAL A 149 -4.07 4.17 22.04
CA VAL A 149 -5.53 4.21 22.00
C VAL A 149 -6.09 3.16 22.97
N ASP A 150 -7.14 3.53 23.71
CA ASP A 150 -7.90 2.58 24.52
C ASP A 150 -8.84 1.76 23.63
N ALA A 151 -8.29 0.73 22.99
CA ALA A 151 -8.99 -0.07 22.01
C ALA A 151 -9.72 -1.24 22.67
N ASP A 152 -11.03 -1.35 22.40
CA ASP A 152 -11.82 -2.53 22.72
C ASP A 152 -11.36 -3.71 21.83
N PRO A 153 -10.79 -4.80 22.39
CA PRO A 153 -10.26 -5.90 21.61
C PRO A 153 -11.32 -6.66 20.78
N GLN A 154 -12.60 -6.50 21.11
CA GLN A 154 -13.71 -7.14 20.40
C GLN A 154 -14.27 -6.29 19.26
N ALA A 155 -13.81 -5.04 19.11
CA ALA A 155 -14.26 -4.12 18.08
C ALA A 155 -13.29 -4.07 16.88
N TRP A 156 -13.73 -3.43 15.81
CA TRP A 156 -12.91 -3.09 14.65
C TRP A 156 -12.66 -1.60 14.61
N TYR A 157 -11.50 -1.23 14.10
CA TYR A 157 -11.06 0.17 14.03
C TYR A 157 -10.61 0.53 12.62
N LEU A 158 -10.86 1.77 12.26
CA LEU A 158 -10.19 2.44 11.17
C LEU A 158 -8.91 3.07 11.75
N MET A 159 -7.76 2.59 11.33
CA MET A 159 -6.46 3.17 11.67
C MET A 159 -5.90 3.87 10.45
N ASN A 160 -5.55 5.16 10.60
CA ASN A 160 -4.96 5.93 9.52
C ASN A 160 -3.59 6.42 9.93
N HIS A 161 -2.67 6.45 8.99
CA HIS A 161 -1.37 7.08 9.15
C HIS A 161 -0.79 7.50 7.80
N HIS A 162 0.09 8.50 7.84
CA HIS A 162 0.78 8.99 6.65
C HIS A 162 1.97 8.09 6.33
N LEU A 163 2.07 7.62 5.10
CA LEU A 163 3.15 6.79 4.60
C LEU A 163 3.82 7.38 3.37
N LEU A 164 5.14 7.31 3.35
CA LEU A 164 5.96 7.34 2.15
C LEU A 164 6.45 5.92 1.87
N GLN A 165 6.20 5.42 0.67
CA GLN A 165 6.57 4.06 0.27
C GLN A 165 7.46 4.11 -0.97
N ILE A 166 8.49 3.26 -1.01
CA ILE A 166 9.39 3.09 -2.15
C ILE A 166 9.51 1.60 -2.45
N PHE A 167 9.03 1.21 -3.62
CA PHE A 167 9.13 -0.15 -4.15
C PHE A 167 10.18 -0.17 -5.24
N THR A 168 11.26 -0.93 -5.07
CA THR A 168 12.32 -1.03 -6.09
C THR A 168 12.21 -2.31 -6.89
N TYR A 169 12.48 -2.21 -8.19
CA TYR A 169 12.30 -3.31 -9.14
C TYR A 169 13.57 -3.56 -9.97
N THR A 170 13.72 -4.76 -10.50
CA THR A 170 14.68 -5.06 -11.56
C THR A 170 14.31 -4.28 -12.83
N ARG A 171 15.31 -4.10 -13.74
CA ARG A 171 15.13 -3.28 -14.96
C ARG A 171 14.98 -4.12 -16.23
N ASP A 172 14.64 -5.37 -16.09
CA ASP A 172 14.37 -6.25 -17.21
C ASP A 172 12.95 -6.15 -17.76
N ALA A 173 12.62 -6.89 -18.81
CA ALA A 173 11.32 -6.83 -19.48
C ALA A 173 10.16 -7.29 -18.58
N GLN A 174 10.44 -8.10 -17.56
CA GLN A 174 9.49 -8.54 -16.54
C GLN A 174 10.05 -8.15 -15.16
N PRO A 175 9.88 -6.89 -14.74
CA PRO A 175 10.49 -6.38 -13.53
C PRO A 175 9.97 -7.12 -12.29
N LYS A 176 10.91 -7.53 -11.43
CA LYS A 176 10.61 -8.19 -10.16
C LYS A 176 10.88 -7.25 -9.01
N LEU A 177 10.04 -7.31 -7.99
CA LEU A 177 10.22 -6.54 -6.77
C LEU A 177 11.51 -6.97 -6.05
N ILE A 178 12.37 -6.00 -5.77
CA ILE A 178 13.63 -6.19 -5.02
C ILE A 178 13.43 -5.83 -3.57
N SER A 179 12.81 -4.68 -3.32
CA SER A 179 12.61 -4.19 -1.96
C SER A 179 11.36 -3.34 -1.83
N GLU A 180 10.84 -3.35 -0.63
CA GLU A 180 9.79 -2.46 -0.16
C GLU A 180 10.32 -1.67 1.04
N ARG A 181 10.19 -0.33 0.98
CA ARG A 181 10.58 0.57 2.04
C ARG A 181 9.41 1.44 2.41
N ILE A 182 8.92 1.26 3.62
CA ILE A 182 7.78 2.01 4.17
C ILE A 182 8.31 2.92 5.27
N TYR A 183 8.03 4.20 5.15
CA TYR A 183 8.33 5.21 6.15
C TYR A 183 7.01 5.82 6.62
N ASP A 184 6.71 5.63 7.89
CA ASP A 184 5.54 6.20 8.54
C ASP A 184 5.87 7.50 9.27
N ASP A 185 4.86 8.35 9.43
CA ASP A 185 4.92 9.47 10.36
C ASP A 185 4.27 9.04 11.69
N PRO A 186 5.07 8.84 12.77
CA PRO A 186 4.57 8.38 14.06
C PRO A 186 3.54 9.33 14.70
N GLN A 187 3.48 10.59 14.28
CA GLN A 187 2.54 11.58 14.83
C GLN A 187 1.23 11.65 14.05
N SER A 188 1.14 10.97 12.89
CA SER A 188 -0.04 11.02 12.02
C SER A 188 -1.11 9.98 12.33
N TYR A 189 -0.85 9.06 13.26
CA TYR A 189 -1.79 7.98 13.58
C TYR A 189 -3.10 8.51 14.16
N SER A 190 -4.20 8.01 13.63
CA SER A 190 -5.54 8.24 14.16
C SER A 190 -6.35 6.96 14.14
N TYR A 191 -7.28 6.83 15.09
CA TYR A 191 -8.06 5.62 15.31
C TYR A 191 -9.52 5.98 15.47
N GLU A 192 -10.39 5.27 14.75
CA GLU A 192 -11.84 5.41 14.87
C GLU A 192 -12.48 4.03 15.06
N LYS A 193 -13.27 3.86 16.11
CA LYS A 193 -14.02 2.63 16.31
C LYS A 193 -15.14 2.54 15.26
N LEU A 194 -15.17 1.46 14.50
CA LEU A 194 -16.17 1.25 13.46
C LEU A 194 -17.49 0.71 14.00
N ALA A 195 -18.61 1.20 13.45
CA ALA A 195 -19.87 0.51 13.60
C ALA A 195 -19.83 -0.83 12.85
N PRO A 196 -20.51 -1.89 13.32
CA PRO A 196 -20.47 -3.21 12.65
C PRO A 196 -20.83 -3.17 11.16
N ALA A 197 -21.70 -2.27 10.75
CA ALA A 197 -22.13 -2.10 9.35
C ALA A 197 -21.06 -1.46 8.45
N ASP A 198 -20.06 -0.78 9.04
CA ASP A 198 -18.99 -0.08 8.31
C ASP A 198 -17.70 -0.92 8.23
N VAL A 199 -17.68 -2.11 8.83
CA VAL A 199 -16.51 -3.00 8.83
C VAL A 199 -16.37 -3.68 7.48
N VAL A 200 -15.25 -3.46 6.80
CA VAL A 200 -14.84 -4.25 5.63
C VAL A 200 -13.95 -5.39 6.13
N THR A 201 -14.46 -6.60 6.14
CA THR A 201 -13.69 -7.78 6.58
C THR A 201 -12.69 -8.24 5.48
N PRO A 202 -11.67 -9.06 5.80
CA PRO A 202 -10.79 -9.66 4.79
C PRO A 202 -11.55 -10.40 3.69
N GLU A 203 -12.62 -11.11 4.03
CA GLU A 203 -13.46 -11.84 3.08
C GLU A 203 -14.21 -10.89 2.13
N MET A 204 -14.72 -9.79 2.67
CA MET A 204 -15.38 -8.73 1.87
C MET A 204 -14.36 -8.03 0.96
N ALA A 205 -13.18 -7.67 1.47
CA ALA A 205 -12.12 -7.07 0.68
C ALA A 205 -11.70 -7.99 -0.48
N ARG A 206 -11.51 -9.28 -0.21
CA ARG A 206 -11.20 -10.28 -1.24
C ARG A 206 -12.27 -10.33 -2.33
N ALA A 207 -13.56 -10.35 -1.96
CA ALA A 207 -14.66 -10.39 -2.91
C ALA A 207 -14.72 -9.10 -3.76
N GLN A 208 -14.53 -7.93 -3.14
CA GLN A 208 -14.54 -6.64 -3.83
C GLN A 208 -13.35 -6.45 -4.76
N LEU A 209 -12.17 -7.00 -4.42
CA LEU A 209 -10.95 -6.90 -5.21
C LEU A 209 -10.83 -7.98 -6.31
N ALA A 210 -11.65 -9.03 -6.29
CA ALA A 210 -11.60 -10.11 -7.27
C ALA A 210 -11.67 -9.64 -8.74
N PRO A 211 -12.52 -8.64 -9.12
CA PRO A 211 -12.54 -8.13 -10.49
C PRO A 211 -11.25 -7.41 -10.90
N PHE A 212 -10.57 -6.74 -9.94
CA PHE A 212 -9.28 -6.09 -10.19
C PHE A 212 -8.17 -7.13 -10.38
N LEU A 213 -8.11 -8.16 -9.53
CA LEU A 213 -7.17 -9.27 -9.65
C LEU A 213 -7.32 -10.00 -11.00
N ALA A 214 -8.54 -10.19 -11.47
CA ALA A 214 -8.80 -10.84 -12.76
C ALA A 214 -8.23 -10.04 -13.94
N ARG A 215 -8.15 -8.70 -13.83
CA ARG A 215 -7.59 -7.80 -14.87
C ARG A 215 -6.09 -7.57 -14.72
N ALA A 216 -5.56 -7.64 -13.50
CA ALA A 216 -4.15 -7.38 -13.20
C ALA A 216 -3.27 -8.56 -13.61
N THR A 217 -3.11 -8.78 -14.93
CA THR A 217 -2.20 -9.79 -15.49
C THR A 217 -0.81 -9.19 -15.71
N LEU A 218 0.24 -10.02 -15.59
CA LEU A 218 1.65 -9.62 -15.84
C LEU A 218 2.02 -9.59 -17.34
N ALA A 219 1.15 -10.03 -18.21
CA ALA A 219 1.38 -10.11 -19.66
C ALA A 219 1.28 -8.74 -20.34
#